data_17d027b5d49ffbd1f2dc0ca724d14123
#
_entry.id   17d027b5d49ffbd1f2dc0ca724d14123
#
_cell.length_a   1.000
_cell.length_b   1.000
_cell.length_c   1.000
_cell.angle_alpha   90.00
_cell.angle_beta   90.00
_cell.angle_gamma   90.00
#
_symmetry.space_group_name_H-M   'P 1'
#
loop_
_entity.id
_entity.type
_entity.pdbx_description
1 polymer ?
#
loop_
_entity_poly.entity_id
_entity_poly.type
_entity_poly.pdbx_seq_one_letter_code
_entity_poly.pdbx_strand_id
1 'polypeptide(L)'
;MGKPRRPALRYHGGKWLLAAWIVGLMPAHHIYVETHGGAGSVLLQKPRADTEVYNDVWNHVVNIFKVLRDPARAEELRRRCELTPYARAVFEEVTLERLDAERDPIERARLMLFRAWSGFGSGSVNLAHSTGFRIRGRRSGGHPAREWATWPEEIEAVRSAGVEFEPATRQLEIPSLTSCASEVAHG
;
A
#
# COMPACT_ATOMS: atom_id res chain seq x y z
N MET A 1 4.26 -6.24 19.81
CA MET A 1 4.38 -6.34 18.34
C MET A 1 5.27 -5.23 17.84
N GLY A 2 6.13 -5.51 16.85
CA GLY A 2 7.10 -4.54 16.35
C GLY A 2 6.48 -3.58 15.33
N LYS A 3 7.00 -2.33 15.27
CA LYS A 3 6.64 -1.41 14.19
C LYS A 3 7.19 -1.92 12.85
N PRO A 4 6.51 -1.64 11.70
CA PRO A 4 7.04 -1.97 10.39
C PRO A 4 8.41 -1.30 10.18
N ARG A 5 9.39 -2.03 9.66
CA ARG A 5 10.75 -1.53 9.40
C ARG A 5 10.88 -0.85 8.04
N ARG A 6 9.89 -1.04 7.17
CA ARG A 6 9.84 -0.50 5.80
C ARG A 6 8.38 -0.27 5.38
N PRO A 7 8.13 0.52 4.32
CA PRO A 7 6.77 0.81 3.87
C PRO A 7 6.04 -0.46 3.41
N ALA A 8 4.72 -0.45 3.50
CA ALA A 8 3.88 -1.54 2.97
C ALA A 8 4.17 -1.78 1.48
N LEU A 9 4.34 -0.70 0.71
CA LEU A 9 4.72 -0.78 -0.70
C LEU A 9 5.59 0.41 -1.08
N ARG A 10 6.37 0.26 -2.15
CA ARG A 10 7.10 1.39 -2.75
C ARG A 10 6.11 2.18 -3.60
N TYR A 11 5.87 3.42 -3.19
CA TYR A 11 4.84 4.27 -3.79
C TYR A 11 5.40 5.63 -4.16
N HIS A 12 4.94 6.20 -5.29
CA HIS A 12 5.34 7.55 -5.68
C HIS A 12 4.85 8.58 -4.66
N GLY A 13 5.74 9.46 -4.24
CA GLY A 13 5.41 10.42 -3.19
C GLY A 13 5.31 9.83 -1.77
N GLY A 14 5.60 8.54 -1.58
CA GLY A 14 5.59 7.90 -0.27
C GLY A 14 6.47 8.63 0.76
N LYS A 15 5.92 8.89 1.93
CA LYS A 15 6.53 9.71 3.00
C LYS A 15 7.29 8.89 4.04
N TRP A 16 7.67 7.64 3.73
CA TRP A 16 8.26 6.73 4.73
C TRP A 16 9.42 7.32 5.50
N LEU A 17 10.37 7.95 4.82
CA LEU A 17 11.54 8.57 5.45
C LEU A 17 11.22 9.87 6.19
N LEU A 18 10.15 10.55 5.83
CA LEU A 18 9.70 11.79 6.44
C LEU A 18 8.67 11.57 7.55
N ALA A 19 8.10 10.39 7.65
CA ALA A 19 6.97 10.13 8.52
C ALA A 19 7.28 10.41 9.99
N ALA A 20 8.46 10.02 10.48
CA ALA A 20 8.85 10.30 11.85
C ALA A 20 8.93 11.82 12.15
N TRP A 21 9.45 12.61 11.22
CA TRP A 21 9.49 14.07 11.33
C TRP A 21 8.08 14.67 11.29
N ILE A 22 7.24 14.24 10.36
CA ILE A 22 5.84 14.68 10.25
C ILE A 22 5.08 14.37 11.54
N VAL A 23 5.21 13.15 12.05
CA VAL A 23 4.56 12.72 13.31
C VAL A 23 5.03 13.58 14.50
N GLY A 24 6.32 13.94 14.55
CA GLY A 24 6.87 14.81 15.60
C GLY A 24 6.31 16.24 15.60
N LEU A 25 5.72 16.69 14.49
CA LEU A 25 5.08 18.01 14.37
C LEU A 25 3.56 17.96 14.60
N MET A 26 2.97 16.78 14.74
CA MET A 26 1.53 16.65 14.94
C MET A 26 1.13 17.06 16.37
N PRO A 27 0.10 17.90 16.54
CA PRO A 27 -0.50 18.09 17.84
C PRO A 27 -1.22 16.82 18.32
N ALA A 28 -1.51 16.73 19.61
CA ALA A 28 -2.40 15.68 20.12
C ALA A 28 -3.76 15.75 19.40
N HIS A 29 -4.26 14.60 18.97
CA HIS A 29 -5.49 14.52 18.19
C HIS A 29 -6.22 13.20 18.47
N HIS A 30 -7.55 13.26 18.38
CA HIS A 30 -8.42 12.10 18.50
C HIS A 30 -8.81 11.51 17.14
N ILE A 31 -8.77 12.34 16.09
CA ILE A 31 -9.13 11.94 14.73
C ILE A 31 -7.94 12.20 13.82
N TYR A 32 -7.57 11.18 13.04
CA TYR A 32 -6.54 11.28 12.01
C TYR A 32 -7.09 10.91 10.64
N VAL A 33 -6.84 11.73 9.63
CA VAL A 33 -7.36 11.51 8.27
C VAL A 33 -6.23 11.61 7.25
N GLU A 34 -6.01 10.54 6.49
CA GLU A 34 -5.21 10.54 5.26
C GLU A 34 -6.12 10.53 4.03
N THR A 35 -6.27 11.69 3.37
CA THR A 35 -7.13 11.85 2.19
C THR A 35 -6.51 11.27 0.92
N HIS A 36 -5.19 11.17 0.85
CA HIS A 36 -4.38 10.62 -0.24
C HIS A 36 -3.30 9.72 0.36
N GLY A 37 -3.75 8.62 0.97
CA GLY A 37 -2.92 7.80 1.85
C GLY A 37 -1.79 7.05 1.15
N GLY A 38 -1.97 6.64 -0.11
CA GLY A 38 -0.96 5.90 -0.85
C GLY A 38 -0.44 4.69 -0.07
N ALA A 39 0.86 4.66 0.20
CA ALA A 39 1.47 3.58 1.00
C ALA A 39 1.19 3.66 2.51
N GLY A 40 0.36 4.60 3.00
CA GLY A 40 0.03 4.76 4.42
C GLY A 40 1.24 5.08 5.30
N SER A 41 2.25 5.75 4.76
CA SER A 41 3.55 5.87 5.42
C SER A 41 3.51 6.58 6.76
N VAL A 42 2.66 7.58 6.91
CA VAL A 42 2.49 8.32 8.17
C VAL A 42 1.57 7.55 9.10
N LEU A 43 0.45 7.05 8.57
CA LEU A 43 -0.50 6.20 9.30
C LEU A 43 0.19 5.03 10.02
N LEU A 44 1.09 4.34 9.32
CA LEU A 44 1.81 3.16 9.84
C LEU A 44 2.89 3.50 10.89
N GLN A 45 3.30 4.75 11.02
CA GLN A 45 4.39 5.16 11.92
C GLN A 45 3.91 6.03 13.09
N LYS A 46 2.76 6.67 12.97
CA LYS A 46 2.21 7.52 14.04
C LYS A 46 1.66 6.68 15.21
N PRO A 47 1.52 7.24 16.40
CA PRO A 47 0.69 6.66 17.44
C PRO A 47 -0.77 6.51 16.98
N ARG A 48 -1.48 5.51 17.49
CA ARG A 48 -2.91 5.33 17.23
C ARG A 48 -3.71 6.56 17.67
N ALA A 49 -4.70 6.94 16.85
CA ALA A 49 -5.76 7.88 17.21
C ALA A 49 -7.06 7.09 17.48
N ASP A 50 -8.03 7.71 18.16
CA ASP A 50 -9.32 7.07 18.46
C ASP A 50 -10.11 6.75 17.18
N THR A 51 -9.96 7.61 16.17
CA THR A 51 -10.54 7.41 14.84
C THR A 51 -9.47 7.65 13.77
N GLU A 52 -9.31 6.70 12.87
CA GLU A 52 -8.38 6.80 11.75
C GLU A 52 -9.12 6.58 10.43
N VAL A 53 -8.98 7.54 9.51
CA VAL A 53 -9.56 7.47 8.18
C VAL A 53 -8.44 7.39 7.16
N TYR A 54 -8.46 6.33 6.36
CA TYR A 54 -7.58 6.16 5.22
C TYR A 54 -8.39 6.21 3.93
N ASN A 55 -8.03 7.10 3.03
CA ASN A 55 -8.61 7.21 1.70
C ASN A 55 -7.51 7.33 0.65
N ASP A 56 -7.75 6.74 -0.52
CA ASP A 56 -6.98 6.95 -1.73
C ASP A 56 -7.90 6.80 -2.95
N VAL A 57 -7.67 7.61 -3.99
CA VAL A 57 -8.43 7.52 -5.24
C VAL A 57 -8.18 6.21 -5.98
N TRP A 58 -7.02 5.60 -5.75
CA TRP A 58 -6.65 4.39 -6.46
C TRP A 58 -7.02 3.12 -5.69
N ASN A 59 -8.12 2.52 -6.09
CA ASN A 59 -8.70 1.33 -5.44
C ASN A 59 -7.75 0.15 -5.30
N HIS A 60 -6.74 0.00 -6.16
CA HIS A 60 -5.76 -1.09 -6.04
C HIS A 60 -4.91 -0.96 -4.78
N VAL A 61 -4.57 0.27 -4.38
CA VAL A 61 -3.83 0.52 -3.12
C VAL A 61 -4.74 0.31 -1.92
N VAL A 62 -5.98 0.84 -1.98
CA VAL A 62 -7.00 0.62 -0.94
C VAL A 62 -7.26 -0.87 -0.73
N ASN A 63 -7.29 -1.65 -1.82
CA ASN A 63 -7.47 -3.12 -1.74
C ASN A 63 -6.38 -3.81 -0.94
N ILE A 64 -5.11 -3.36 -1.02
CA ILE A 64 -4.03 -3.94 -0.21
C ILE A 64 -4.38 -3.84 1.28
N PHE A 65 -4.77 -2.65 1.73
CA PHE A 65 -5.11 -2.43 3.14
C PHE A 65 -6.40 -3.17 3.54
N LYS A 66 -7.40 -3.28 2.65
CA LYS A 66 -8.61 -4.10 2.89
C LYS A 66 -8.27 -5.58 3.08
N VAL A 67 -7.31 -6.11 2.33
CA VAL A 67 -6.81 -7.49 2.50
C VAL A 67 -6.03 -7.65 3.79
N LEU A 68 -5.11 -6.73 4.07
CA LEU A 68 -4.28 -6.78 5.27
C LEU A 68 -5.09 -6.65 6.58
N ARG A 69 -6.25 -6.01 6.54
CA ARG A 69 -7.12 -5.86 7.71
C ARG A 69 -7.69 -7.20 8.23
N ASP A 70 -7.95 -8.15 7.35
CA ASP A 70 -8.45 -9.46 7.70
C ASP A 70 -7.26 -10.40 7.97
N PRO A 71 -7.13 -10.96 9.19
CA PRO A 71 -5.99 -11.83 9.52
C PRO A 71 -5.85 -13.05 8.60
N ALA A 72 -6.96 -13.69 8.22
CA ALA A 72 -6.93 -14.87 7.37
C ALA A 72 -6.50 -14.51 5.93
N ARG A 73 -7.00 -13.38 5.40
CA ARG A 73 -6.59 -12.87 4.08
C ARG A 73 -5.15 -12.38 4.07
N ALA A 74 -4.70 -11.74 5.15
CA ALA A 74 -3.32 -11.29 5.29
C ALA A 74 -2.35 -12.48 5.30
N GLU A 75 -2.69 -13.56 6.00
CA GLU A 75 -1.89 -14.78 6.00
C GLU A 75 -1.85 -15.46 4.62
N GLU A 76 -2.98 -15.52 3.92
CA GLU A 76 -3.01 -16.05 2.55
C GLU A 76 -2.22 -15.15 1.59
N LEU A 77 -2.30 -13.82 1.74
CA LEU A 77 -1.47 -12.89 0.98
C LEU A 77 0.02 -13.13 1.25
N ARG A 78 0.42 -13.32 2.51
CA ARG A 78 1.79 -13.64 2.91
C ARG A 78 2.28 -14.89 2.17
N ARG A 79 1.51 -15.98 2.25
CA ARG A 79 1.82 -17.25 1.58
C ARG A 79 1.98 -17.07 0.07
N ARG A 80 1.06 -16.35 -0.59
CA ARG A 80 1.14 -16.11 -2.04
C ARG A 80 2.36 -15.26 -2.42
N CYS A 81 2.71 -14.26 -1.61
CA CYS A 81 3.90 -13.46 -1.84
C CYS A 81 5.19 -14.28 -1.71
N GLU A 82 5.28 -15.16 -0.70
CA GLU A 82 6.41 -16.08 -0.50
C GLU A 82 6.61 -17.04 -1.69
N LEU A 83 5.52 -17.52 -2.26
CA LEU A 83 5.53 -18.41 -3.43
C LEU A 83 5.76 -17.68 -4.76
N THR A 84 5.75 -16.34 -4.77
CA THR A 84 5.93 -15.56 -6.00
C THR A 84 7.41 -15.37 -6.32
N PRO A 85 7.93 -15.96 -7.40
CA PRO A 85 9.33 -15.83 -7.77
C PRO A 85 9.63 -14.39 -8.20
N TYR A 86 10.83 -13.91 -7.85
CA TYR A 86 11.30 -12.61 -8.34
C TYR A 86 11.74 -12.72 -9.80
N ALA A 87 10.79 -12.68 -10.72
CA ALA A 87 11.01 -12.91 -12.13
C ALA A 87 10.45 -11.78 -13.01
N ARG A 88 11.14 -11.50 -14.11
CA ARG A 88 10.70 -10.51 -15.11
C ARG A 88 9.34 -10.88 -15.71
N ALA A 89 9.11 -12.14 -16.01
CA ALA A 89 7.83 -12.61 -16.55
C ALA A 89 6.66 -12.24 -15.64
N VAL A 90 6.79 -12.49 -14.32
CA VAL A 90 5.76 -12.11 -13.34
C VAL A 90 5.56 -10.58 -13.29
N PHE A 91 6.63 -9.80 -13.46
CA PHE A 91 6.54 -8.33 -13.51
C PHE A 91 5.78 -7.85 -14.75
N GLU A 92 6.02 -8.46 -15.90
CA GLU A 92 5.39 -8.12 -17.17
C GLU A 92 3.91 -8.50 -17.23
N GLU A 93 3.48 -9.52 -16.49
CA GLU A 93 2.07 -9.89 -16.32
C GLU A 93 1.25 -8.83 -15.59
N VAL A 94 1.88 -7.97 -14.78
CA VAL A 94 1.14 -6.97 -13.99
C VAL A 94 0.90 -5.72 -14.82
N THR A 95 -0.21 -5.69 -15.52
CA THR A 95 -0.74 -4.52 -16.24
C THR A 95 -1.95 -3.93 -15.52
N LEU A 96 -2.34 -2.71 -15.88
CA LEU A 96 -3.57 -2.11 -15.35
C LEU A 96 -4.79 -2.96 -15.71
N GLU A 97 -4.88 -3.40 -16.97
CA GLU A 97 -5.94 -4.27 -17.45
C GLU A 97 -6.03 -5.58 -16.63
N ARG A 98 -4.87 -6.21 -16.35
CA ARG A 98 -4.83 -7.42 -15.52
C ARG A 98 -5.30 -7.17 -14.09
N LEU A 99 -4.93 -6.01 -13.49
CA LEU A 99 -5.38 -5.65 -12.15
C LEU A 99 -6.87 -5.33 -12.10
N ASP A 100 -7.41 -4.65 -13.11
CA ASP A 100 -8.84 -4.31 -13.20
C ASP A 100 -9.69 -5.57 -13.43
N ALA A 101 -9.20 -6.50 -14.22
CA ALA A 101 -9.87 -7.78 -14.48
C ALA A 101 -9.82 -8.76 -13.30
N GLU A 102 -8.86 -8.62 -12.37
CA GLU A 102 -8.69 -9.55 -11.26
C GLU A 102 -9.81 -9.39 -10.22
N ARG A 103 -10.56 -10.46 -10.01
CA ARG A 103 -11.69 -10.50 -9.07
C ARG A 103 -11.30 -10.94 -7.67
N ASP A 104 -10.23 -11.75 -7.52
CA ASP A 104 -9.72 -12.15 -6.22
C ASP A 104 -8.94 -10.98 -5.59
N PRO A 105 -9.43 -10.39 -4.49
CA PRO A 105 -8.77 -9.26 -3.84
C PRO A 105 -7.38 -9.60 -3.32
N ILE A 106 -7.12 -10.85 -2.93
CA ILE A 106 -5.81 -11.28 -2.43
C ILE A 106 -4.81 -11.34 -3.58
N GLU A 107 -5.23 -11.92 -4.71
CA GLU A 107 -4.40 -11.98 -5.90
C GLU A 107 -4.09 -10.59 -6.45
N ARG A 108 -5.08 -9.70 -6.51
CA ARG A 108 -4.89 -8.31 -6.90
C ARG A 108 -3.89 -7.59 -5.99
N ALA A 109 -3.96 -7.81 -4.68
CA ALA A 109 -3.02 -7.26 -3.72
C ALA A 109 -1.60 -7.80 -3.94
N ARG A 110 -1.45 -9.12 -4.19
CA ARG A 110 -0.17 -9.75 -4.50
C ARG A 110 0.48 -9.16 -5.76
N LEU A 111 -0.29 -9.05 -6.84
CA LEU A 111 0.19 -8.49 -8.11
C LEU A 111 0.66 -7.04 -7.93
N MET A 112 -0.14 -6.23 -7.25
CA MET A 112 0.19 -4.82 -6.99
C MET A 112 1.44 -4.67 -6.12
N LEU A 113 1.57 -5.46 -5.06
CA LEU A 113 2.75 -5.48 -4.20
C LEU A 113 3.98 -5.93 -4.96
N PHE A 114 3.88 -6.99 -5.75
CA PHE A 114 4.99 -7.45 -6.58
C PHE A 114 5.45 -6.35 -7.54
N ARG A 115 4.53 -5.69 -8.24
CA ARG A 115 4.84 -4.56 -9.13
C ARG A 115 5.55 -3.43 -8.40
N ALA A 116 5.05 -3.06 -7.21
CA ALA A 116 5.64 -2.00 -6.39
C ALA A 116 7.09 -2.31 -5.97
N TRP A 117 7.39 -3.54 -5.60
CA TRP A 117 8.71 -3.94 -5.12
C TRP A 117 9.68 -4.31 -6.24
N SER A 118 9.21 -4.80 -7.38
CA SER A 118 10.04 -5.27 -8.49
C SER A 118 10.28 -4.24 -9.60
N GLY A 119 9.49 -3.15 -9.63
CA GLY A 119 9.65 -2.11 -10.63
C GLY A 119 10.74 -1.09 -10.30
N PHE A 120 11.31 -0.50 -11.34
CA PHE A 120 12.34 0.54 -11.21
C PHE A 120 11.69 1.87 -10.79
N GLY A 121 12.25 2.48 -9.75
CA GLY A 121 11.73 3.75 -9.20
C GLY A 121 10.45 3.60 -8.37
N SER A 122 10.03 4.68 -7.73
CA SER A 122 8.77 4.72 -6.96
C SER A 122 7.52 4.85 -7.86
N GLY A 123 7.72 5.23 -9.11
CA GLY A 123 6.66 5.34 -10.13
C GLY A 123 6.23 4.00 -10.74
N SER A 124 6.83 2.88 -10.32
CA SER A 124 6.52 1.54 -10.85
C SER A 124 5.07 1.11 -10.64
N VAL A 125 4.42 1.67 -9.63
CA VAL A 125 2.99 1.46 -9.35
C VAL A 125 2.09 2.26 -10.30
N ASN A 126 2.59 3.33 -10.93
CA ASN A 126 1.86 4.06 -11.94
C ASN A 126 1.94 3.30 -13.28
N LEU A 127 0.94 2.45 -13.52
CA LEU A 127 0.89 1.58 -14.69
C LEU A 127 0.61 2.33 -16.01
N ALA A 128 0.31 3.63 -15.97
CA ALA A 128 0.21 4.48 -17.15
C ALA A 128 1.58 4.72 -17.81
N HIS A 129 2.67 4.50 -17.09
CA HIS A 129 4.03 4.66 -17.59
C HIS A 129 4.79 3.35 -17.50
N SER A 130 5.46 2.97 -18.60
CA SER A 130 6.32 1.80 -18.60
C SER A 130 7.55 2.05 -17.72
N THR A 131 7.73 1.24 -16.70
CA THR A 131 8.95 1.21 -15.89
C THR A 131 9.64 -0.15 -16.06
N GLY A 132 10.97 -0.17 -15.97
CA GLY A 132 11.73 -1.40 -16.13
C GLY A 132 11.65 -2.31 -14.89
N PHE A 133 11.85 -3.61 -15.09
CA PHE A 133 12.08 -4.56 -14.01
C PHE A 133 13.41 -4.27 -13.31
N ARG A 134 13.42 -4.20 -11.99
CA ARG A 134 14.58 -3.84 -11.19
C ARG A 134 15.48 -5.05 -10.96
N ILE A 135 16.65 -5.04 -11.62
CA ILE A 135 17.65 -6.11 -11.52
C ILE A 135 18.74 -5.76 -10.48
N ARG A 136 19.09 -4.47 -10.38
CA ARG A 136 20.18 -4.01 -9.50
C ARG A 136 19.64 -3.22 -8.32
N GLY A 137 20.18 -3.48 -7.12
CA GLY A 137 20.00 -2.64 -5.95
C GLY A 137 20.80 -1.32 -6.07
N ARG A 138 20.54 -0.38 -5.17
CA ARG A 138 21.43 0.77 -4.95
C ARG A 138 22.79 0.27 -4.47
N ARG A 139 23.89 1.03 -4.71
CA ARG A 139 25.24 0.71 -4.21
C ARG A 139 25.28 0.44 -2.70
N SER A 140 24.40 1.07 -1.93
CA SER A 140 24.26 0.92 -0.47
C SER A 140 22.99 0.18 -0.03
N GLY A 141 22.17 -0.34 -0.95
CA GLY A 141 20.90 -1.01 -0.68
C GLY A 141 20.95 -2.50 -1.01
N GLY A 142 20.04 -3.28 -0.41
CA GLY A 142 19.93 -4.71 -0.62
C GLY A 142 19.59 -5.08 -2.08
N HIS A 143 19.80 -6.34 -2.43
CA HIS A 143 19.41 -6.88 -3.72
C HIS A 143 17.87 -6.92 -3.84
N PRO A 144 17.25 -6.47 -4.94
CA PRO A 144 15.79 -6.39 -5.07
C PRO A 144 15.05 -7.69 -4.82
N ALA A 145 15.61 -8.82 -5.29
CA ALA A 145 15.01 -10.14 -5.03
C ALA A 145 15.03 -10.50 -3.54
N ARG A 146 16.08 -10.09 -2.79
CA ARG A 146 16.12 -10.29 -1.34
C ARG A 146 15.12 -9.39 -0.62
N GLU A 147 14.96 -8.14 -1.08
CA GLU A 147 13.96 -7.23 -0.52
C GLU A 147 12.55 -7.79 -0.71
N TRP A 148 12.26 -8.40 -1.85
CA TRP A 148 11.00 -9.09 -2.10
C TRP A 148 10.82 -10.33 -1.23
N ALA A 149 11.82 -11.20 -1.20
CA ALA A 149 11.76 -12.46 -0.45
C ALA A 149 11.54 -12.25 1.06
N THR A 150 12.03 -11.14 1.61
CA THR A 150 11.85 -10.81 3.03
C THR A 150 10.66 -9.89 3.32
N TRP A 151 9.97 -9.38 2.28
CA TRP A 151 8.83 -8.48 2.48
C TRP A 151 7.63 -9.16 3.18
N PRO A 152 7.29 -10.43 2.90
CA PRO A 152 6.18 -11.10 3.59
C PRO A 152 6.30 -11.12 5.12
N GLU A 153 7.52 -11.07 5.66
CA GLU A 153 7.77 -10.98 7.11
C GLU A 153 7.24 -9.67 7.73
N GLU A 154 7.06 -8.62 6.93
CA GLU A 154 6.56 -7.32 7.38
C GLU A 154 5.03 -7.26 7.43
N ILE A 155 4.31 -8.21 6.81
CA ILE A 155 2.84 -8.17 6.68
C ILE A 155 2.18 -8.02 8.06
N GLU A 156 2.62 -8.81 9.04
CA GLU A 156 2.04 -8.75 10.37
C GLU A 156 2.34 -7.41 11.08
N ALA A 157 3.55 -6.88 10.92
CA ALA A 157 3.90 -5.58 11.48
C ALA A 157 3.10 -4.43 10.82
N VAL A 158 2.89 -4.51 9.50
CA VAL A 158 2.05 -3.54 8.76
C VAL A 158 0.59 -3.65 9.21
N ARG A 159 0.06 -4.87 9.33
CA ARG A 159 -1.28 -5.14 9.81
C ARG A 159 -1.50 -4.54 11.21
N SER A 160 -0.63 -4.84 12.15
CA SER A 160 -0.72 -4.37 13.53
C SER A 160 -0.55 -2.86 13.68
N ALA A 161 0.22 -2.21 12.79
CA ALA A 161 0.51 -0.79 12.90
C ALA A 161 -0.62 0.13 12.39
N GLY A 162 -1.38 -0.31 11.38
CA GLY A 162 -2.34 0.61 10.73
C GLY A 162 -3.62 -0.04 10.25
N VAL A 163 -3.73 -1.36 10.29
CA VAL A 163 -4.83 -2.07 9.62
C VAL A 163 -5.73 -2.82 10.60
N GLU A 164 -5.37 -2.94 11.87
CA GLU A 164 -6.27 -3.38 12.93
C GLU A 164 -7.25 -2.25 13.26
N PHE A 165 -8.27 -2.14 12.45
CA PHE A 165 -9.44 -1.36 12.80
C PHE A 165 -10.28 -2.21 13.77
N GLU A 166 -10.37 -1.80 15.01
CA GLU A 166 -11.41 -2.33 15.88
C GLU A 166 -12.80 -2.07 15.27
N PRO A 167 -13.79 -2.95 15.48
CA PRO A 167 -15.13 -2.81 14.88
C PRO A 167 -15.82 -1.47 15.18
N ALA A 168 -15.35 -0.75 16.20
CA ALA A 168 -15.88 0.55 16.62
C ALA A 168 -15.37 1.72 15.77
N THR A 169 -14.33 1.54 14.96
CA THR A 169 -13.80 2.63 14.13
C THR A 169 -14.60 2.70 12.83
N ARG A 170 -15.55 3.61 12.72
CA ARG A 170 -16.28 3.90 11.47
C ARG A 170 -15.28 4.36 10.42
N GLN A 171 -15.04 3.54 9.39
CA GLN A 171 -14.49 4.02 8.14
C GLN A 171 -15.54 4.94 7.50
N LEU A 172 -15.31 6.24 7.52
CA LEU A 172 -15.97 7.14 6.59
C LEU A 172 -15.28 6.91 5.23
N GLU A 173 -15.92 6.15 4.35
CA GLU A 173 -15.57 6.17 2.94
C GLU A 173 -15.94 7.57 2.45
N ILE A 174 -14.94 8.40 2.20
CA ILE A 174 -15.16 9.67 1.51
C ILE A 174 -15.50 9.28 0.06
N PRO A 175 -16.69 9.65 -0.46
CA PRO A 175 -17.06 9.38 -1.85
C PRO A 175 -15.97 9.95 -2.75
N SER A 176 -15.62 9.23 -3.83
CA SER A 176 -14.66 9.71 -4.81
C SER A 176 -15.15 11.05 -5.35
N LEU A 177 -14.27 12.06 -5.41
CA LEU A 177 -14.57 13.41 -5.94
C LEU A 177 -15.06 13.40 -7.39
N THR A 178 -15.05 12.26 -8.08
CA THR A 178 -15.62 12.08 -9.42
C THR A 178 -17.15 12.20 -9.46
N SER A 179 -17.87 12.08 -8.35
CA SER A 179 -19.33 12.27 -8.33
C SER A 179 -19.75 13.74 -8.26
N CYS A 180 -18.88 14.66 -7.85
CA CYS A 180 -19.20 16.10 -7.79
C CYS A 180 -19.08 16.84 -9.12
N ALA A 181 -18.41 16.27 -10.14
CA ALA A 181 -18.23 16.95 -11.41
C ALA A 181 -19.47 16.90 -12.35
N SER A 182 -20.41 16.00 -12.07
CA SER A 182 -21.62 15.87 -12.91
C SER A 182 -22.80 16.75 -12.49
N GLU A 183 -22.78 17.35 -11.31
CA GLU A 183 -23.88 18.20 -10.84
C GLU A 183 -23.71 19.70 -11.17
N VAL A 184 -22.52 20.13 -11.59
CA VAL A 184 -22.25 21.55 -11.91
C VAL A 184 -22.53 21.90 -13.40
N ALA A 185 -22.83 20.90 -14.23
CA ALA A 185 -23.06 21.12 -15.68
C ALA A 185 -24.53 21.40 -16.08
N HIS A 186 -25.45 21.47 -15.09
CA HIS A 186 -26.87 21.72 -15.37
C HIS A 186 -27.49 22.70 -14.36
N GLY A 187 -26.86 23.84 -14.16
CA GLY A 187 -27.41 24.97 -13.43
C GLY A 187 -27.15 26.26 -14.19
#